data_bc1d780bcb83c06391fea1dafe77ce97
#
_entry.id   bc1d780bcb83c06391fea1dafe77ce97
#
_cell.length_a   1.000
_cell.length_b   1.000
_cell.length_c   1.000
_cell.angle_alpha   90.00
_cell.angle_beta   90.00
_cell.angle_gamma   90.00
#
_symmetry.space_group_name_H-M   'P 1'
#
loop_
_entity.id
_entity.type
_entity.pdbx_description
1 polymer ?
#
loop_
_entity_poly.entity_id
_entity_poly.type
_entity_poly.pdbx_seq_one_letter_code
_entity_poly.pdbx_strand_id
1 'polypeptide(L)'
;MKLIYGVKDKPKFGQTLVFAFQQLLAILAATIAVPAIVGNGMSSSAALFGAGVGTLVYLLFTKFRSPVFLGSSFAFIGSMLSAFAGAASTSLGYVGLILGAVFAGLVYVVLAIIVKLAGVNWINKLMPAVVIGPTVAIIGLSLAGNAISDFSTGNVSHEVDGVLV
;
A
#
# COMPACT_ATOMS: atom_id res chain seq x y z
N MET A 1 -5.44 11.77 24.20
CA MET A 1 -4.46 12.55 23.46
C MET A 1 -5.23 13.64 22.72
N LYS A 2 -4.91 14.94 22.93
CA LYS A 2 -5.62 16.04 22.25
C LYS A 2 -4.93 16.27 20.90
N LEU A 3 -5.65 16.09 19.80
CA LEU A 3 -5.12 16.38 18.47
C LEU A 3 -4.84 17.89 18.35
N ILE A 4 -3.70 18.23 17.75
CA ILE A 4 -3.32 19.63 17.52
C ILE A 4 -4.20 20.23 16.42
N TYR A 5 -4.53 19.42 15.40
CA TYR A 5 -5.43 19.77 14.30
C TYR A 5 -6.47 18.68 14.10
N GLY A 6 -7.74 19.07 13.95
CA GLY A 6 -8.83 18.19 13.54
C GLY A 6 -9.01 18.16 12.03
N VAL A 7 -9.87 17.28 11.54
CA VAL A 7 -10.12 17.09 10.08
C VAL A 7 -10.66 18.36 9.40
N LYS A 8 -11.28 19.27 10.16
CA LYS A 8 -11.85 20.52 9.62
C LYS A 8 -10.92 21.73 9.77
N ASP A 9 -9.82 21.57 10.49
CA ASP A 9 -8.90 22.66 10.74
C ASP A 9 -8.05 22.94 9.50
N LYS A 10 -7.72 24.21 9.30
CA LYS A 10 -6.88 24.66 8.19
C LYS A 10 -5.53 25.13 8.76
N PRO A 11 -4.50 24.29 8.75
CA PRO A 11 -3.16 24.69 9.18
C PRO A 11 -2.61 25.81 8.28
N LYS A 12 -1.65 26.57 8.79
CA LYS A 12 -0.96 27.59 8.02
C LYS A 12 -0.18 26.93 6.87
N PHE A 13 0.02 27.64 5.76
CA PHE A 13 0.67 27.11 4.56
C PHE A 13 2.00 26.40 4.84
N GLY A 14 2.88 27.00 5.65
CA GLY A 14 4.14 26.38 6.04
C GLY A 14 3.99 25.07 6.82
N GLN A 15 3.00 24.97 7.69
CA GLN A 15 2.70 23.74 8.41
C GLN A 15 2.14 22.65 7.48
N THR A 16 1.31 23.04 6.53
CA THR A 16 0.79 22.14 5.49
C THR A 16 1.93 21.55 4.66
N LEU A 17 2.92 22.35 4.28
CA LEU A 17 4.11 21.86 3.57
C LEU A 17 4.91 20.85 4.39
N VAL A 18 5.13 21.14 5.68
CA VAL A 18 5.84 20.22 6.58
C VAL A 18 5.09 18.90 6.71
N PHE A 19 3.76 18.94 6.91
CA PHE A 19 2.94 17.73 6.99
C PHE A 19 2.92 16.96 5.67
N ALA A 20 2.83 17.64 4.54
CA ALA A 20 2.87 17.02 3.22
C ALA A 20 4.22 16.31 3.00
N PHE A 21 5.33 16.93 3.35
CA PHE A 21 6.66 16.36 3.23
C PHE A 21 6.85 15.15 4.16
N GLN A 22 6.40 15.27 5.41
CA GLN A 22 6.41 14.16 6.36
C GLN A 22 5.60 12.96 5.85
N GLN A 23 4.41 13.21 5.33
CA GLN A 23 3.55 12.17 4.78
C GLN A 23 4.16 11.52 3.53
N LEU A 24 4.77 12.32 2.66
CA LEU A 24 5.48 11.83 1.48
C LEU A 24 6.62 10.90 1.87
N LEU A 25 7.47 11.30 2.82
CA LEU A 25 8.57 10.46 3.29
C LEU A 25 8.09 9.15 3.93
N ALA A 26 7.00 9.20 4.71
CA ALA A 26 6.47 8.03 5.38
C ALA A 26 5.95 6.95 4.39
N ILE A 27 5.40 7.38 3.26
CA ILE A 27 4.71 6.48 2.32
C ILE A 27 5.59 6.12 1.12
N LEU A 28 6.57 6.98 0.77
CA LEU A 28 7.45 6.78 -0.38
C LEU A 28 8.15 5.42 -0.32
N ALA A 29 8.76 5.10 0.81
CA ALA A 29 9.47 3.84 0.99
C ALA A 29 8.56 2.63 0.78
N ALA A 30 7.36 2.63 1.37
CA ALA A 30 6.38 1.55 1.22
C ALA A 30 5.90 1.40 -0.23
N THR A 31 5.68 2.52 -0.93
CA THR A 31 5.19 2.51 -2.32
C THR A 31 6.24 1.98 -3.29
N ILE A 32 7.52 2.22 -3.03
CA ILE A 32 8.65 1.72 -3.85
C ILE A 32 8.96 0.25 -3.51
N ALA A 33 8.87 -0.14 -2.24
CA ALA A 33 9.23 -1.48 -1.78
C ALA A 33 8.36 -2.57 -2.41
N VAL A 34 7.06 -2.36 -2.59
CA VAL A 34 6.16 -3.38 -3.15
C VAL A 34 6.55 -3.78 -4.59
N PRO A 35 6.74 -2.85 -5.55
CA PRO A 35 7.24 -3.20 -6.88
C PRO A 35 8.62 -3.89 -6.85
N ALA A 36 9.51 -3.46 -5.96
CA ALA A 36 10.83 -4.07 -5.82
C ALA A 36 10.75 -5.53 -5.35
N ILE A 37 9.89 -5.83 -4.36
CA ILE A 37 9.69 -7.19 -3.83
C ILE A 37 8.99 -8.09 -4.85
N VAL A 38 7.96 -7.60 -5.53
CA VAL A 38 7.22 -8.38 -6.54
C VAL A 38 8.07 -8.63 -7.79
N GLY A 39 8.93 -7.70 -8.15
CA GLY A 39 9.80 -7.81 -9.33
C GLY A 39 9.01 -7.84 -10.63
N ASN A 40 9.30 -8.81 -11.50
CA ASN A 40 8.64 -9.05 -12.78
C ASN A 40 8.55 -7.81 -13.70
N GLY A 41 9.51 -6.89 -13.59
CA GLY A 41 9.52 -5.66 -14.38
C GLY A 41 8.55 -4.58 -13.88
N MET A 42 8.01 -4.70 -12.67
CA MET A 42 7.15 -3.66 -12.08
C MET A 42 7.93 -2.36 -11.87
N SER A 43 7.42 -1.27 -12.44
CA SER A 43 8.03 0.05 -12.32
C SER A 43 7.61 0.77 -11.04
N SER A 44 8.59 1.13 -10.21
CA SER A 44 8.35 1.97 -9.01
C SER A 44 7.80 3.35 -9.38
N SER A 45 8.21 3.91 -10.52
CA SER A 45 7.69 5.18 -11.02
C SER A 45 6.20 5.08 -11.38
N ALA A 46 5.79 3.98 -12.03
CA ALA A 46 4.38 3.74 -12.33
C ALA A 46 3.56 3.54 -11.05
N ALA A 47 4.11 2.86 -10.04
CA ALA A 47 3.44 2.69 -8.74
C ALA A 47 3.25 4.03 -8.01
N LEU A 48 4.27 4.90 -8.02
CA LEU A 48 4.17 6.25 -7.44
C LEU A 48 3.14 7.11 -8.18
N PHE A 49 3.15 7.08 -9.51
CA PHE A 49 2.16 7.79 -10.31
C PHE A 49 0.74 7.29 -10.03
N GLY A 50 0.54 5.98 -10.01
CA GLY A 50 -0.72 5.34 -9.67
C GLY A 50 -1.22 5.69 -8.27
N ALA A 51 -0.32 5.71 -7.28
CA ALA A 51 -0.63 6.13 -5.91
C ALA A 51 -1.08 7.60 -5.85
N GLY A 52 -0.41 8.49 -6.59
CA GLY A 52 -0.79 9.90 -6.70
C GLY A 52 -2.16 10.08 -7.33
N VAL A 53 -2.39 9.48 -8.50
CA VAL A 53 -3.68 9.55 -9.21
C VAL A 53 -4.80 8.93 -8.36
N GLY A 54 -4.57 7.75 -7.79
CA GLY A 54 -5.54 7.09 -6.92
C GLY A 54 -5.91 7.93 -5.70
N THR A 55 -4.93 8.59 -5.09
CA THR A 55 -5.17 9.50 -3.97
C THR A 55 -6.02 10.72 -4.38
N LEU A 56 -5.73 11.33 -5.53
CA LEU A 56 -6.49 12.46 -6.03
C LEU A 56 -7.95 12.06 -6.33
N VAL A 57 -8.15 10.91 -7.00
CA VAL A 57 -9.49 10.38 -7.27
C VAL A 57 -10.24 10.12 -5.95
N TYR A 58 -9.59 9.48 -4.98
CA TYR A 58 -10.19 9.25 -3.66
C TYR A 58 -10.60 10.55 -2.97
N LEU A 59 -9.73 11.57 -2.98
CA LEU A 59 -10.01 12.87 -2.39
C LEU A 59 -11.22 13.56 -3.04
N LEU A 60 -11.35 13.46 -4.37
CA LEU A 60 -12.51 14.00 -5.09
C LEU A 60 -13.81 13.32 -4.66
N PHE A 61 -13.83 11.97 -4.60
CA PHE A 61 -15.02 11.23 -4.17
C PHE A 61 -15.37 11.47 -2.71
N THR A 62 -14.38 11.65 -1.83
CA THR A 62 -14.60 11.96 -0.40
C THR A 62 -14.83 13.45 -0.13
N LYS A 63 -14.85 14.29 -1.17
CA LYS A 63 -15.02 15.76 -1.05
C LYS A 63 -14.00 16.36 -0.08
N PHE A 64 -12.77 15.88 -0.08
CA PHE A 64 -11.67 16.30 0.81
C PHE A 64 -11.98 16.17 2.31
N ARG A 65 -12.92 15.29 2.68
CA ARG A 65 -13.28 15.06 4.09
C ARG A 65 -12.44 14.00 4.79
N SER A 66 -11.76 13.16 4.00
CA SER A 66 -10.92 12.09 4.51
C SER A 66 -9.50 12.25 3.95
N PRO A 67 -8.57 12.83 4.73
CA PRO A 67 -7.20 13.03 4.30
C PRO A 67 -6.42 11.71 4.41
N VAL A 68 -6.58 10.84 3.43
CA VAL A 68 -5.89 9.55 3.35
C VAL A 68 -5.07 9.53 2.06
N PHE A 69 -3.84 9.06 2.16
CA PHE A 69 -3.01 8.74 1.02
C PHE A 69 -3.19 7.26 0.65
N LEU A 70 -3.40 6.98 -0.63
CA LEU A 70 -3.44 5.62 -1.16
C LEU A 70 -2.08 5.26 -1.73
N GLY A 71 -1.51 4.16 -1.25
CA GLY A 71 -0.23 3.64 -1.70
C GLY A 71 -0.27 2.14 -1.91
N SER A 72 0.87 1.55 -2.21
CA SER A 72 1.01 0.11 -2.37
C SER A 72 0.71 -0.62 -1.06
N SER A 73 0.09 -1.78 -1.15
CA SER A 73 -0.29 -2.59 0.02
C SER A 73 0.57 -3.83 0.14
N PHE A 74 1.27 -3.95 1.26
CA PHE A 74 2.04 -5.16 1.59
C PHE A 74 1.17 -6.41 1.74
N ALA A 75 -0.09 -6.26 2.16
CA ALA A 75 -1.01 -7.38 2.31
C ALA A 75 -1.32 -8.09 0.98
N PHE A 76 -1.17 -7.41 -0.14
CA PHE A 76 -1.44 -7.97 -1.47
C PHE A 76 -0.21 -8.56 -2.15
N ILE A 77 1.00 -8.47 -1.57
CA ILE A 77 2.23 -9.01 -2.19
C ILE A 77 2.07 -10.49 -2.52
N GLY A 78 1.56 -11.30 -1.60
CA GLY A 78 1.35 -12.73 -1.84
C GLY A 78 0.41 -13.00 -3.01
N SER A 79 -0.68 -12.23 -3.14
CA SER A 79 -1.61 -12.34 -4.26
C SER A 79 -0.98 -11.89 -5.58
N MET A 80 -0.16 -10.84 -5.55
CA MET A 80 0.58 -10.36 -6.72
C MET A 80 1.58 -11.40 -7.21
N LEU A 81 2.38 -11.97 -6.31
CA LEU A 81 3.33 -13.04 -6.64
C LEU A 81 2.61 -14.28 -7.21
N SER A 82 1.48 -14.66 -6.63
CA SER A 82 0.66 -15.78 -7.12
C SER A 82 0.12 -15.53 -8.53
N ALA A 83 -0.27 -14.29 -8.86
CA ALA A 83 -0.74 -13.92 -10.19
C ALA A 83 0.35 -14.12 -11.25
N PHE A 84 1.61 -13.81 -10.91
CA PHE A 84 2.74 -14.05 -11.82
C PHE A 84 3.16 -15.51 -11.86
N ALA A 85 3.17 -16.22 -10.73
CA ALA A 85 3.56 -17.63 -10.65
C ALA A 85 2.63 -18.55 -11.45
N GLY A 86 1.33 -18.22 -11.53
CA GLY A 86 0.34 -18.97 -12.31
C GLY A 86 0.23 -18.55 -13.78
N ALA A 87 0.95 -17.52 -14.22
CA ALA A 87 0.82 -16.96 -15.55
C ALA A 87 1.84 -17.59 -16.53
N ALA A 88 1.38 -17.93 -17.74
CA ALA A 88 2.26 -18.43 -18.79
C ALA A 88 3.21 -17.36 -19.38
N SER A 89 2.94 -16.09 -19.13
CA SER A 89 3.79 -14.96 -19.54
C SER A 89 3.63 -13.78 -18.56
N THR A 90 4.64 -12.91 -18.52
CA THR A 90 4.60 -11.70 -17.70
C THR A 90 3.38 -10.81 -18.01
N SER A 91 3.02 -10.69 -19.29
CA SER A 91 1.84 -9.93 -19.73
C SER A 91 0.54 -10.51 -19.16
N LEU A 92 0.39 -11.83 -19.14
CA LEU A 92 -0.76 -12.49 -18.50
C LEU A 92 -0.77 -12.30 -16.99
N GLY A 93 0.38 -12.26 -16.34
CA GLY A 93 0.51 -11.92 -14.93
C GLY A 93 -0.02 -10.52 -14.63
N TYR A 94 0.30 -9.52 -15.45
CA TYR A 94 -0.26 -8.18 -15.32
C TYR A 94 -1.78 -8.12 -15.53
N VAL A 95 -2.32 -8.87 -16.50
CA VAL A 95 -3.77 -8.99 -16.68
C VAL A 95 -4.41 -9.61 -15.43
N GLY A 96 -3.80 -10.65 -14.89
CA GLY A 96 -4.23 -11.28 -13.63
C GLY A 96 -4.25 -10.28 -12.46
N LEU A 97 -3.22 -9.44 -12.34
CA LEU A 97 -3.18 -8.37 -11.33
C LEU A 97 -4.31 -7.36 -11.48
N ILE A 98 -4.55 -6.89 -12.70
CA ILE A 98 -5.62 -5.92 -12.98
C ILE A 98 -6.98 -6.51 -12.66
N LEU A 99 -7.26 -7.73 -13.12
CA LEU A 99 -8.51 -8.43 -12.80
C LEU A 99 -8.66 -8.67 -11.29
N GLY A 100 -7.60 -9.11 -10.62
CA GLY A 100 -7.59 -9.28 -9.17
C GLY A 100 -7.91 -7.98 -8.44
N ALA A 101 -7.34 -6.86 -8.86
CA ALA A 101 -7.63 -5.55 -8.29
C ALA A 101 -9.08 -5.11 -8.54
N VAL A 102 -9.66 -5.41 -9.72
CA VAL A 102 -11.07 -5.13 -10.01
C VAL A 102 -11.97 -5.95 -9.09
N PHE A 103 -11.72 -7.25 -8.94
CA PHE A 103 -12.50 -8.10 -8.04
C PHE A 103 -12.38 -7.66 -6.58
N ALA A 104 -11.17 -7.30 -6.13
CA ALA A 104 -10.98 -6.74 -4.79
C ALA A 104 -11.79 -5.44 -4.60
N GLY A 105 -11.80 -4.57 -5.61
CA GLY A 105 -12.63 -3.37 -5.62
C GLY A 105 -14.13 -3.67 -5.52
N LEU A 106 -14.62 -4.69 -6.24
CA LEU A 106 -16.01 -5.12 -6.15
C LEU A 106 -16.40 -5.63 -4.75
N VAL A 107 -15.50 -6.34 -4.07
CA VAL A 107 -15.71 -6.75 -2.67
C VAL A 107 -15.92 -5.52 -1.77
N TYR A 108 -15.14 -4.45 -1.95
CA TYR A 108 -15.34 -3.21 -1.20
C TYR A 108 -16.69 -2.54 -1.51
N VAL A 109 -17.17 -2.62 -2.76
CA VAL A 109 -18.50 -2.11 -3.12
C VAL A 109 -19.59 -2.90 -2.38
N VAL A 110 -19.48 -4.24 -2.34
CA VAL A 110 -20.41 -5.09 -1.58
C VAL A 110 -20.39 -4.74 -0.09
N LEU A 111 -19.19 -4.59 0.49
CA LEU A 111 -19.04 -4.17 1.90
C LEU A 111 -19.67 -2.79 2.15
N ALA A 112 -19.50 -1.83 1.23
CA ALA A 112 -20.11 -0.51 1.34
C ALA A 112 -21.65 -0.58 1.32
N ILE A 113 -22.23 -1.44 0.49
CA ILE A 113 -23.68 -1.68 0.44
C ILE A 113 -24.15 -2.27 1.78
N ILE A 114 -23.47 -3.29 2.29
CA ILE A 114 -23.79 -3.90 3.58
C ILE A 114 -23.71 -2.87 4.72
N VAL A 115 -22.66 -2.05 4.73
CA VAL A 115 -22.52 -0.99 5.74
C VAL A 115 -23.65 0.03 5.65
N LYS A 116 -24.08 0.36 4.44
CA LYS A 116 -25.19 1.29 4.22
C LYS A 116 -26.51 0.72 4.74
N LEU A 117 -26.74 -0.58 4.63
CA LEU A 117 -27.96 -1.26 5.04
C LEU A 117 -27.97 -1.67 6.52
N ALA A 118 -26.88 -2.26 6.99
CA ALA A 118 -26.75 -2.84 8.35
C ALA A 118 -26.03 -1.94 9.36
N GLY A 119 -25.50 -0.79 8.91
CA GLY A 119 -24.71 0.12 9.78
C GLY A 119 -23.27 -0.38 10.00
N VAL A 120 -22.52 0.33 10.85
CA VAL A 120 -21.06 0.07 11.08
C VAL A 120 -20.83 -0.87 12.26
N ASN A 121 -21.82 -1.09 13.12
CA ASN A 121 -21.64 -1.81 14.39
C ASN A 121 -21.18 -3.27 14.22
N TRP A 122 -21.57 -3.94 13.16
CA TRP A 122 -21.14 -5.31 12.88
C TRP A 122 -19.64 -5.40 12.53
N ILE A 123 -19.07 -4.37 11.87
CA ILE A 123 -17.65 -4.30 11.57
C ILE A 123 -16.85 -4.21 12.85
N ASN A 124 -17.28 -3.39 13.80
CA ASN A 124 -16.61 -3.25 15.10
C ASN A 124 -16.65 -4.55 15.91
N LYS A 125 -17.70 -5.37 15.72
CA LYS A 125 -17.80 -6.70 16.32
C LYS A 125 -16.91 -7.74 15.61
N LEU A 126 -16.78 -7.63 14.29
CA LEU A 126 -15.98 -8.56 13.48
C LEU A 126 -14.48 -8.28 13.60
N MET A 127 -14.10 -7.01 13.79
CA MET A 127 -12.72 -6.54 13.86
C MET A 127 -12.43 -5.84 15.21
N PRO A 128 -12.50 -6.58 16.35
CA PRO A 128 -12.05 -6.03 17.62
C PRO A 128 -10.52 -5.86 17.59
N ALA A 129 -10.00 -5.01 18.48
CA ALA A 129 -8.56 -4.73 18.56
C ALA A 129 -7.68 -5.99 18.73
N VAL A 130 -8.25 -7.02 19.38
CA VAL A 130 -7.63 -8.35 19.57
C VAL A 130 -7.39 -9.09 18.23
N VAL A 131 -8.17 -8.81 17.20
CA VAL A 131 -8.00 -9.39 15.86
C VAL A 131 -7.10 -8.51 15.00
N ILE A 132 -7.30 -7.19 15.05
CA ILE A 132 -6.53 -6.22 14.23
C ILE A 132 -5.04 -6.24 14.61
N GLY A 133 -4.73 -6.24 15.90
CA GLY A 133 -3.35 -6.21 16.41
C GLY A 133 -2.50 -7.37 15.87
N PRO A 134 -2.88 -8.64 16.12
CA PRO A 134 -2.15 -9.80 15.60
C PRO A 134 -2.08 -9.83 14.07
N THR A 135 -3.15 -9.43 13.35
CA THR A 135 -3.15 -9.40 11.88
C THR A 135 -2.09 -8.45 11.35
N VAL A 136 -2.00 -7.23 11.90
CA VAL A 136 -0.98 -6.25 11.51
C VAL A 136 0.42 -6.74 11.88
N ALA A 137 0.57 -7.37 13.04
CA ALA A 137 1.85 -7.95 13.47
C ALA A 137 2.31 -9.08 12.53
N ILE A 138 1.40 -9.96 12.09
CA ILE A 138 1.71 -11.04 11.15
C ILE A 138 2.15 -10.46 9.79
N ILE A 139 1.46 -9.42 9.28
CA ILE A 139 1.87 -8.75 8.05
C ILE A 139 3.29 -8.19 8.20
N GLY A 140 3.60 -7.51 9.30
CA GLY A 140 4.95 -6.99 9.56
C GLY A 140 6.01 -8.10 9.65
N LEU A 141 5.72 -9.19 10.36
CA LEU A 141 6.63 -10.33 10.50
C LEU A 141 6.86 -11.06 9.17
N SER A 142 5.84 -11.16 8.32
CA SER A 142 6.00 -11.78 6.99
C SER A 142 6.98 -11.03 6.09
N LEU A 143 7.17 -9.73 6.33
CA LEU A 143 8.12 -8.88 5.60
C LEU A 143 9.52 -8.86 6.20
N ALA A 144 9.68 -9.35 7.44
CA ALA A 144 10.98 -9.38 8.11
C ALA A 144 12.02 -10.20 7.34
N GLY A 145 11.60 -11.30 6.70
CA GLY A 145 12.45 -12.11 5.84
C GLY A 145 13.03 -11.33 4.66
N ASN A 146 12.22 -10.50 4.01
CA ASN A 146 12.69 -9.65 2.90
C ASN A 146 13.70 -8.60 3.39
N ALA A 147 13.43 -7.96 4.54
CA ALA A 147 14.35 -6.99 5.12
C ALA A 147 15.71 -7.62 5.49
N ILE A 148 15.70 -8.84 6.04
CA ILE A 148 16.92 -9.58 6.36
C ILE A 148 17.66 -9.96 5.07
N SER A 149 16.95 -10.42 4.06
CA SER A 149 17.52 -10.76 2.75
C SER A 149 18.16 -9.54 2.10
N ASP A 150 17.47 -8.40 2.08
CA ASP A 150 17.99 -7.15 1.51
C ASP A 150 19.24 -6.67 2.26
N PHE A 151 19.31 -6.89 3.57
CA PHE A 151 20.47 -6.54 4.38
C PHE A 151 21.63 -7.53 4.19
N SER A 152 21.35 -8.83 4.06
CA SER A 152 22.38 -9.88 3.95
C SER A 152 22.91 -10.07 2.53
N THR A 153 22.05 -9.90 1.52
CA THR A 153 22.44 -9.95 0.11
C THR A 153 22.85 -8.57 -0.42
N GLY A 154 22.95 -7.60 0.48
CA GLY A 154 23.13 -6.19 0.22
C GLY A 154 23.76 -5.91 -1.14
N ASN A 155 23.13 -5.05 -1.92
CA ASN A 155 23.69 -4.48 -3.16
C ASN A 155 25.02 -3.72 -2.92
N VAL A 156 25.90 -4.31 -2.15
CA VAL A 156 27.27 -3.86 -1.87
C VAL A 156 28.26 -4.58 -2.77
N SER A 157 27.78 -5.47 -3.65
CA SER A 157 28.61 -6.00 -4.70
C SER A 157 28.86 -4.92 -5.76
N HIS A 158 29.84 -4.09 -5.53
CA HIS A 158 30.44 -3.28 -6.58
C HIS A 158 31.27 -4.21 -7.45
N GLU A 159 30.98 -4.24 -8.73
CA GLU A 159 31.82 -4.88 -9.71
C GLU A 159 33.07 -4.00 -9.89
N VAL A 160 34.17 -4.40 -9.30
CA VAL A 160 35.48 -3.79 -9.51
C VAL A 160 36.26 -4.77 -10.38
N ASP A 161 36.60 -4.35 -11.59
CA ASP A 161 37.39 -5.12 -12.58
C ASP A 161 36.82 -6.51 -12.93
N GLY A 162 35.48 -6.66 -12.99
CA GLY A 162 34.84 -7.91 -13.37
C GLY A 162 34.76 -8.94 -12.23
N VAL A 163 35.10 -8.55 -11.00
CA VAL A 163 34.98 -9.39 -9.80
C VAL A 163 33.93 -8.76 -8.86
N LEU A 164 32.90 -9.55 -8.48
CA LEU A 164 31.96 -9.17 -7.44
C LEU A 164 32.69 -9.16 -6.07
N VAL A 165 32.78 -7.99 -5.44
CA VAL A 165 33.35 -7.79 -4.11
C VAL A 165 32.25 -7.41 -3.13
#